data_070b37d65e41db5595c64b1192f566f3
#
_entry.id   070b37d65e41db5595c64b1192f566f3
#
_cell.length_a   1.000
_cell.length_b   1.000
_cell.length_c   1.000
_cell.angle_alpha   90.00
_cell.angle_beta   90.00
_cell.angle_gamma   90.00
#
_symmetry.space_group_name_H-M   'P 1'
#
loop_
_entity.id
_entity.type
_entity.pdbx_description
1 polymer ?
#
loop_
_entity_poly.entity_id
_entity_poly.type
_entity_poly.pdbx_seq_one_letter_code
_entity_poly.pdbx_strand_id
1 'polypeptide(L)'
;TAFSIANDIIRNAHNEAHGAYNGIALIKLMGRDSGFIAANAVLAIQEVNFVLIPEISFDLYGPGGFLAALKKRLEERHHAVVVVAEGAGQDLFESLTGEKDASGNIKHQDIGIFLKEKIKAEFKALGFPFSLKYIDPSYIIRSAPANANDSKFCNLLAQNAVHAAMAGKTDFVIGFWNNQFTLMPIAAVVAKRKKIDVEGELWWNVLEATGQPISMKNS
;
A
#
# COMPACT_ATOMS: atom_id res chain seq x y z
N THR A 1 -0.50 14.11 -1.50
CA THR A 1 -1.76 14.10 -0.73
C THR A 1 -2.04 12.73 -0.11
N ALA A 2 -2.14 11.65 -0.92
CA ALA A 2 -2.60 10.35 -0.46
C ALA A 2 -1.80 9.81 0.74
N PHE A 3 -0.49 9.72 0.64
CA PHE A 3 0.32 9.21 1.75
C PHE A 3 0.43 10.20 2.93
N SER A 4 0.25 11.51 2.72
CA SER A 4 0.19 12.47 3.84
C SER A 4 -1.01 12.20 4.74
N ILE A 5 -2.17 11.90 4.16
CA ILE A 5 -3.37 11.55 4.93
C ILE A 5 -3.22 10.18 5.56
N ALA A 6 -2.64 9.22 4.82
CA ALA A 6 -2.34 7.90 5.36
C ALA A 6 -1.45 7.98 6.60
N ASN A 7 -0.48 8.91 6.65
CA ASN A 7 0.41 9.08 7.79
C ASN A 7 -0.31 9.43 9.08
N ASP A 8 -1.27 10.36 9.04
CA ASP A 8 -2.04 10.72 10.23
C ASP A 8 -2.85 9.53 10.76
N ILE A 9 -3.40 8.74 9.84
CA ILE A 9 -4.14 7.52 10.18
C ILE A 9 -3.21 6.45 10.75
N ILE A 10 -2.03 6.24 10.16
CA ILE A 10 -1.04 5.28 10.65
C ILE A 10 -0.58 5.66 12.05
N ARG A 11 -0.28 6.95 12.30
CA ARG A 11 0.14 7.45 13.62
C ARG A 11 -0.94 7.20 14.68
N ASN A 12 -2.19 7.50 14.38
CA ASN A 12 -3.29 7.24 15.29
C ASN A 12 -3.47 5.74 15.56
N ALA A 13 -3.36 4.94 14.52
CA ALA A 13 -3.45 3.48 14.61
C ALA A 13 -2.28 2.87 15.41
N HIS A 14 -1.07 3.41 15.27
CA HIS A 14 0.09 3.02 16.07
C HIS A 14 -0.15 3.32 17.56
N ASN A 15 -0.62 4.52 17.90
CA ASN A 15 -0.93 4.87 19.28
C ASN A 15 -1.97 3.93 19.91
N GLU A 16 -3.02 3.58 19.17
CA GLU A 16 -4.04 2.61 19.60
C GLU A 16 -3.44 1.21 19.80
N ALA A 17 -2.61 0.75 18.85
CA ALA A 17 -1.95 -0.56 18.97
C ALA A 17 -0.97 -0.61 20.14
N HIS A 18 -0.19 0.45 20.35
CA HIS A 18 0.77 0.55 21.44
C HIS A 18 0.07 0.60 22.83
N GLY A 19 -1.12 1.19 22.89
CA GLY A 19 -1.92 1.27 24.12
C GLY A 19 -2.61 -0.05 24.52
N ALA A 20 -2.61 -1.05 23.66
CA ALA A 20 -3.25 -2.36 23.92
C ALA A 20 -2.20 -3.47 24.04
N TYR A 21 -2.44 -4.43 24.95
CA TYR A 21 -1.56 -5.60 25.07
C TYR A 21 -1.61 -6.45 23.78
N ASN A 22 -0.44 -6.68 23.19
CA ASN A 22 -0.29 -7.33 21.88
C ASN A 22 -1.21 -6.70 20.82
N GLY A 23 -1.23 -5.37 20.78
CA GLY A 23 -2.07 -4.60 19.87
C GLY A 23 -1.60 -4.69 18.43
N ILE A 24 -2.54 -4.91 17.52
CA ILE A 24 -2.31 -4.97 16.07
C ILE A 24 -3.17 -3.91 15.40
N ALA A 25 -2.54 -3.00 14.69
CA ALA A 25 -3.20 -2.11 13.76
C ALA A 25 -3.01 -2.65 12.32
N LEU A 26 -4.09 -3.05 11.67
CA LEU A 26 -4.09 -3.49 10.28
C LEU A 26 -4.74 -2.40 9.43
N ILE A 27 -3.98 -1.79 8.54
CA ILE A 27 -4.39 -0.65 7.73
C ILE A 27 -4.33 -1.03 6.26
N LYS A 28 -5.47 -1.01 5.57
CA LYS A 28 -5.51 -1.25 4.12
C LYS A 28 -5.44 0.09 3.38
N LEU A 29 -4.42 0.27 2.56
CA LEU A 29 -4.25 1.44 1.71
C LEU A 29 -4.58 1.10 0.24
N MET A 30 -4.90 2.13 -0.53
CA MET A 30 -5.02 2.01 -1.98
C MET A 30 -3.70 1.54 -2.59
N GLY A 31 -3.78 0.80 -3.68
CA GLY A 31 -2.62 0.26 -4.39
C GLY A 31 -3.01 -1.05 -5.05
N ARG A 32 -3.80 -0.94 -6.14
CA ARG A 32 -4.35 -2.09 -6.86
C ARG A 32 -3.27 -2.97 -7.49
N ASP A 33 -2.34 -2.33 -8.20
CA ASP A 33 -1.33 -3.01 -9.01
C ASP A 33 0.10 -2.65 -8.58
N SER A 34 0.23 -1.72 -7.64
CA SER A 34 1.52 -1.25 -7.15
C SER A 34 1.43 -0.70 -5.72
N GLY A 35 2.48 -0.90 -4.96
CA GLY A 35 2.57 -0.53 -3.54
C GLY A 35 3.10 0.88 -3.26
N PHE A 36 3.18 1.79 -4.23
CA PHE A 36 3.82 3.11 -4.05
C PHE A 36 3.24 3.94 -2.89
N ILE A 37 1.91 3.93 -2.70
CA ILE A 37 1.27 4.69 -1.61
C ILE A 37 1.69 4.09 -0.26
N ALA A 38 1.65 2.76 -0.14
CA ALA A 38 2.04 2.07 1.09
C ALA A 38 3.54 2.31 1.40
N ALA A 39 4.42 2.12 0.43
CA ALA A 39 5.86 2.33 0.61
C ALA A 39 6.20 3.76 1.03
N ASN A 40 5.67 4.77 0.34
CA ASN A 40 5.94 6.17 0.68
C ASN A 40 5.31 6.59 2.02
N ALA A 41 4.13 6.07 2.38
CA ALA A 41 3.52 6.33 3.68
C ALA A 41 4.41 5.79 4.83
N VAL A 42 4.95 4.58 4.65
CA VAL A 42 5.83 3.95 5.64
C VAL A 42 7.13 4.72 5.82
N LEU A 43 7.78 5.12 4.73
CA LEU A 43 9.02 5.90 4.80
C LEU A 43 8.82 7.28 5.45
N ALA A 44 7.64 7.84 5.31
CA ALA A 44 7.35 9.15 5.86
C ALA A 44 7.07 9.13 7.38
N ILE A 45 6.74 7.98 7.99
CA ILE A 45 6.37 7.92 9.42
C ILE A 45 7.20 6.94 10.24
N GLN A 46 7.79 5.91 9.66
CA GLN A 46 8.68 4.92 10.31
C GLN A 46 8.09 4.19 11.55
N GLU A 47 6.77 4.16 11.68
CA GLU A 47 6.07 3.49 12.79
C GLU A 47 5.47 2.14 12.36
N VAL A 48 5.59 1.80 11.06
CA VAL A 48 5.05 0.58 10.47
C VAL A 48 6.05 -0.56 10.63
N ASN A 49 5.54 -1.74 10.92
CA ASN A 49 6.38 -2.93 11.14
C ASN A 49 6.29 -3.95 10.01
N PHE A 50 5.18 -3.95 9.28
CA PHE A 50 4.99 -4.80 8.10
C PHE A 50 4.31 -4.02 6.99
N VAL A 51 4.84 -4.17 5.77
CA VAL A 51 4.26 -3.62 4.54
C VAL A 51 4.08 -4.76 3.54
N LEU A 52 2.85 -4.96 3.10
CA LEU A 52 2.49 -5.96 2.12
C LEU A 52 2.07 -5.24 0.84
N ILE A 53 2.76 -5.54 -0.26
CA ILE A 53 2.55 -4.89 -1.57
C ILE A 53 2.27 -5.91 -2.66
N PRO A 54 1.59 -5.53 -3.76
CA PRO A 54 1.26 -6.44 -4.85
C PRO A 54 2.46 -7.04 -5.57
N GLU A 55 3.60 -6.35 -5.53
CA GLU A 55 4.83 -6.76 -6.22
C GLU A 55 5.53 -7.94 -5.55
N ILE A 56 5.22 -8.20 -4.26
CA ILE A 56 5.87 -9.26 -3.47
C ILE A 56 4.80 -10.19 -2.94
N SER A 57 4.84 -11.45 -3.38
CA SER A 57 4.00 -12.51 -2.83
C SER A 57 4.58 -12.99 -1.48
N PHE A 58 3.70 -13.40 -0.59
CA PHE A 58 4.05 -13.93 0.72
C PHE A 58 3.19 -15.14 1.07
N ASP A 59 3.71 -16.01 1.91
CA ASP A 59 2.94 -17.10 2.49
C ASP A 59 2.25 -16.63 3.76
N LEU A 60 1.01 -17.03 3.94
CA LEU A 60 0.26 -16.67 5.13
C LEU A 60 0.69 -17.48 6.35
N TYR A 61 0.78 -18.80 6.18
CA TYR A 61 1.10 -19.79 7.21
C TYR A 61 2.52 -20.34 7.06
N GLY A 62 2.93 -21.13 8.05
CA GLY A 62 4.24 -21.77 8.10
C GLY A 62 5.30 -20.92 8.80
N PRO A 63 6.48 -21.52 9.08
CA PRO A 63 7.52 -20.88 9.89
C PRO A 63 8.14 -19.65 9.24
N GLY A 64 8.15 -19.56 7.91
CA GLY A 64 8.60 -18.40 7.14
C GLY A 64 7.47 -17.44 6.75
N GLY A 65 6.21 -17.74 7.08
CA GLY A 65 5.05 -16.97 6.65
C GLY A 65 4.78 -15.73 7.49
N PHE A 66 3.88 -14.89 6.98
CA PHE A 66 3.49 -13.62 7.59
C PHE A 66 2.97 -13.78 9.03
N LEU A 67 2.10 -14.76 9.31
CA LEU A 67 1.52 -14.93 10.65
C LEU A 67 2.57 -15.31 11.70
N ALA A 68 3.58 -16.09 11.32
CA ALA A 68 4.71 -16.43 12.19
C ALA A 68 5.57 -15.19 12.49
N ALA A 69 5.88 -14.39 11.46
CA ALA A 69 6.62 -13.13 11.62
C ALA A 69 5.86 -12.13 12.51
N LEU A 70 4.55 -11.98 12.30
CA LEU A 70 3.68 -11.12 13.11
C LEU A 70 3.64 -11.58 14.57
N LYS A 71 3.47 -12.90 14.82
CA LYS A 71 3.48 -13.46 16.16
C LYS A 71 4.80 -13.18 16.88
N LYS A 72 5.93 -13.45 16.23
CA LYS A 72 7.27 -13.16 16.76
C LYS A 72 7.41 -11.69 17.15
N ARG A 73 6.97 -10.78 16.30
CA ARG A 73 6.99 -9.33 16.59
C ARG A 73 6.20 -8.98 17.85
N LEU A 74 5.01 -9.59 18.02
CA LEU A 74 4.17 -9.35 19.18
C LEU A 74 4.77 -9.92 20.45
N GLU A 75 5.44 -11.07 20.40
CA GLU A 75 6.16 -11.66 21.54
C GLU A 75 7.34 -10.79 21.99
N GLU A 76 8.02 -10.13 21.05
CA GLU A 76 9.19 -9.30 21.33
C GLU A 76 8.84 -7.84 21.67
N ARG A 77 7.78 -7.29 21.11
CA ARG A 77 7.49 -5.85 21.15
C ARG A 77 6.08 -5.48 21.60
N HIS A 78 5.19 -6.46 21.78
CA HIS A 78 3.82 -6.31 22.26
C HIS A 78 2.91 -5.40 21.41
N HIS A 79 3.34 -4.97 20.23
CA HIS A 79 2.50 -4.27 19.26
C HIS A 79 3.03 -4.44 17.84
N ALA A 80 2.13 -4.30 16.87
CA ALA A 80 2.49 -4.29 15.45
C ALA A 80 1.55 -3.39 14.64
N VAL A 81 2.12 -2.63 13.71
CA VAL A 81 1.40 -1.90 12.67
C VAL A 81 1.67 -2.57 11.33
N VAL A 82 0.60 -3.00 10.69
CA VAL A 82 0.63 -3.68 9.39
C VAL A 82 -0.08 -2.80 8.37
N VAL A 83 0.63 -2.41 7.34
CA VAL A 83 0.08 -1.71 6.18
C VAL A 83 -0.01 -2.68 5.01
N VAL A 84 -1.18 -2.82 4.41
CA VAL A 84 -1.40 -3.68 3.25
C VAL A 84 -1.98 -2.86 2.09
N ALA A 85 -1.35 -2.95 0.92
CA ALA A 85 -1.93 -2.40 -0.31
C ALA A 85 -3.08 -3.31 -0.79
N GLU A 86 -4.17 -2.74 -1.29
CA GLU A 86 -5.39 -3.48 -1.65
C GLU A 86 -5.16 -4.62 -2.67
N GLY A 87 -4.12 -4.53 -3.48
CA GLY A 87 -3.76 -5.56 -4.45
C GLY A 87 -2.76 -6.61 -3.95
N ALA A 88 -2.27 -6.49 -2.71
CA ALA A 88 -1.36 -7.48 -2.15
C ALA A 88 -2.08 -8.80 -1.85
N GLY A 89 -1.37 -9.92 -1.93
CA GLY A 89 -1.87 -11.23 -1.52
C GLY A 89 -3.12 -11.71 -2.27
N GLN A 90 -3.38 -11.22 -3.48
CA GLN A 90 -4.53 -11.68 -4.27
C GLN A 90 -4.40 -13.15 -4.70
N ASP A 91 -3.19 -13.68 -4.69
CA ASP A 91 -2.86 -15.10 -4.90
C ASP A 91 -3.24 -16.01 -3.73
N LEU A 92 -3.56 -15.45 -2.57
CA LEU A 92 -4.02 -16.21 -1.38
C LEU A 92 -5.50 -16.60 -1.43
N PHE A 93 -6.24 -16.06 -2.40
CA PHE A 93 -7.66 -16.36 -2.55
C PHE A 93 -7.87 -17.53 -3.52
N GLU A 94 -8.63 -18.53 -3.10
CA GLU A 94 -8.90 -19.76 -3.85
C GLU A 94 -9.69 -19.54 -5.16
N SER A 95 -10.45 -18.45 -5.25
CA SER A 95 -11.18 -18.09 -6.46
C SER A 95 -11.12 -16.58 -6.69
N LEU A 96 -10.46 -16.17 -7.75
CA LEU A 96 -10.73 -14.86 -8.35
C LEU A 96 -12.13 -14.96 -8.98
N THR A 97 -13.08 -14.22 -8.48
CA THR A 97 -14.50 -14.30 -8.91
C THR A 97 -14.72 -13.98 -10.39
N GLY A 98 -13.70 -13.54 -11.10
CA GLY A 98 -13.78 -13.13 -12.51
C GLY A 98 -14.71 -11.92 -12.74
N GLU A 99 -15.35 -11.41 -11.69
CA GLU A 99 -16.18 -10.20 -11.77
C GLU A 99 -15.32 -8.99 -12.14
N LYS A 100 -15.84 -8.17 -13.03
CA LYS A 100 -15.18 -6.91 -13.41
C LYS A 100 -15.85 -5.73 -12.72
N ASP A 101 -15.05 -4.74 -12.35
CA ASP A 101 -15.56 -3.46 -11.88
C ASP A 101 -16.13 -2.62 -13.04
N ALA A 102 -16.73 -1.46 -12.72
CA ALA A 102 -17.30 -0.55 -13.71
C ALA A 102 -16.28 -0.03 -14.74
N SER A 103 -14.98 -0.16 -14.45
CA SER A 103 -13.88 0.23 -15.33
C SER A 103 -13.33 -0.95 -16.16
N GLY A 104 -13.94 -2.14 -16.06
CA GLY A 104 -13.54 -3.35 -16.80
C GLY A 104 -12.38 -4.14 -16.20
N ASN A 105 -11.87 -3.75 -15.03
CA ASN A 105 -10.81 -4.48 -14.35
C ASN A 105 -11.37 -5.61 -13.46
N ILE A 106 -10.59 -6.69 -13.28
CA ILE A 106 -10.95 -7.78 -12.37
C ILE A 106 -11.11 -7.21 -10.96
N LYS A 107 -12.25 -7.47 -10.32
CA LYS A 107 -12.53 -7.02 -8.96
C LYS A 107 -11.65 -7.78 -7.97
N HIS A 108 -10.82 -7.07 -7.22
CA HIS A 108 -10.01 -7.65 -6.15
C HIS A 108 -10.90 -8.02 -4.95
N GLN A 109 -10.52 -9.10 -4.27
CA GLN A 109 -11.08 -9.42 -2.96
C GLN A 109 -10.46 -8.52 -1.88
N ASP A 110 -11.17 -8.30 -0.77
CA ASP A 110 -10.69 -7.44 0.30
C ASP A 110 -9.63 -8.14 1.15
N ILE A 111 -8.36 -7.89 0.81
CA ILE A 111 -7.21 -8.45 1.53
C ILE A 111 -7.17 -8.02 3.00
N GLY A 112 -7.65 -6.83 3.34
CA GLY A 112 -7.66 -6.34 4.71
C GLY A 112 -8.63 -7.14 5.58
N ILE A 113 -9.85 -7.38 5.11
CA ILE A 113 -10.81 -8.23 5.80
C ILE A 113 -10.30 -9.67 5.87
N PHE A 114 -9.74 -10.19 4.79
CA PHE A 114 -9.17 -11.53 4.75
C PHE A 114 -8.07 -11.71 5.81
N LEU A 115 -7.07 -10.83 5.84
CA LEU A 115 -6.00 -10.88 6.84
C LEU A 115 -6.51 -10.73 8.26
N LYS A 116 -7.47 -9.83 8.48
CA LYS A 116 -8.12 -9.66 9.79
C LYS A 116 -8.72 -10.98 10.29
N GLU A 117 -9.46 -11.68 9.45
CA GLU A 117 -10.09 -12.95 9.85
C GLU A 117 -9.06 -14.08 10.02
N LYS A 118 -8.03 -14.14 9.19
CA LYS A 118 -6.96 -15.13 9.31
C LYS A 118 -6.10 -14.93 10.55
N ILE A 119 -5.72 -13.68 10.87
CA ILE A 119 -5.00 -13.35 12.12
C ILE A 119 -5.82 -13.74 13.33
N LYS A 120 -7.10 -13.41 13.36
CA LYS A 120 -8.00 -13.77 14.46
C LYS A 120 -8.13 -15.28 14.65
N ALA A 121 -8.32 -16.02 13.56
CA ALA A 121 -8.48 -17.46 13.60
C ALA A 121 -7.21 -18.14 14.14
N GLU A 122 -6.05 -17.79 13.60
CA GLU A 122 -4.76 -18.37 13.98
C GLU A 122 -4.40 -18.08 15.43
N PHE A 123 -4.44 -16.81 15.84
CA PHE A 123 -4.03 -16.43 17.20
C PHE A 123 -5.00 -16.94 18.26
N LYS A 124 -6.29 -17.05 17.92
CA LYS A 124 -7.28 -17.70 18.78
C LYS A 124 -7.01 -19.21 18.92
N ALA A 125 -6.68 -19.89 17.83
CA ALA A 125 -6.35 -21.32 17.86
C ALA A 125 -5.08 -21.60 18.67
N LEU A 126 -4.11 -20.69 18.65
CA LEU A 126 -2.87 -20.76 19.44
C LEU A 126 -3.06 -20.33 20.90
N GLY A 127 -4.23 -19.86 21.30
CA GLY A 127 -4.45 -19.27 22.63
C GLY A 127 -3.61 -18.01 22.88
N PHE A 128 -3.13 -17.34 21.83
CA PHE A 128 -2.29 -16.16 21.92
C PHE A 128 -3.15 -14.91 22.14
N PRO A 129 -2.96 -14.17 23.24
CA PRO A 129 -3.75 -12.97 23.51
C PRO A 129 -3.35 -11.82 22.62
N PHE A 130 -4.32 -11.14 22.01
CA PHE A 130 -4.09 -10.00 21.13
C PHE A 130 -5.32 -9.08 21.06
N SER A 131 -5.09 -7.83 20.63
CA SER A 131 -6.13 -6.88 20.26
C SER A 131 -5.91 -6.43 18.81
N LEU A 132 -6.89 -6.58 17.93
CA LEU A 132 -6.74 -6.22 16.51
C LEU A 132 -7.77 -5.16 16.10
N LYS A 133 -7.27 -4.07 15.55
CA LYS A 133 -8.06 -3.00 14.92
C LYS A 133 -7.77 -3.00 13.42
N TYR A 134 -8.84 -2.98 12.62
CA TYR A 134 -8.76 -2.86 11.17
C TYR A 134 -9.28 -1.51 10.72
N ILE A 135 -8.52 -0.85 9.86
CA ILE A 135 -8.81 0.49 9.36
C ILE A 135 -8.70 0.48 7.84
N ASP A 136 -9.75 0.93 7.17
CA ASP A 136 -9.76 1.19 5.73
C ASP A 136 -10.02 2.67 5.46
N PRO A 137 -8.97 3.48 5.27
CA PRO A 137 -9.11 4.90 5.01
C PRO A 137 -9.30 5.24 3.53
N SER A 138 -9.48 4.28 2.64
CA SER A 138 -9.50 4.49 1.19
C SER A 138 -10.47 5.58 0.77
N TYR A 139 -11.66 5.62 1.39
CA TYR A 139 -12.67 6.64 1.09
C TYR A 139 -12.22 8.04 1.53
N ILE A 140 -11.64 8.15 2.72
CA ILE A 140 -11.13 9.42 3.27
C ILE A 140 -10.02 9.96 2.37
N ILE A 141 -9.09 9.11 1.95
CA ILE A 141 -7.98 9.48 1.09
C ILE A 141 -8.47 9.94 -0.29
N ARG A 142 -9.44 9.22 -0.89
CA ARG A 142 -9.99 9.57 -2.22
C ARG A 142 -10.78 10.86 -2.25
N SER A 143 -11.47 11.19 -1.17
CA SER A 143 -12.32 12.38 -1.08
C SER A 143 -11.58 13.64 -0.61
N ALA A 144 -10.33 13.50 -0.21
CA ALA A 144 -9.57 14.63 0.29
C ALA A 144 -9.15 15.60 -0.83
N PRO A 145 -9.21 16.91 -0.60
CA PRO A 145 -8.66 17.87 -1.52
C PRO A 145 -7.14 17.72 -1.61
N ALA A 146 -6.59 18.09 -2.76
CA ALA A 146 -5.14 18.08 -2.97
C ALA A 146 -4.46 19.01 -1.95
N ASN A 147 -3.35 18.55 -1.36
CA ASN A 147 -2.50 19.41 -0.55
C ASN A 147 -1.84 20.50 -1.42
N ALA A 148 -1.22 21.49 -0.79
CA ALA A 148 -0.67 22.65 -1.50
C ALA A 148 0.35 22.26 -2.59
N ASN A 149 1.18 21.23 -2.33
CA ASN A 149 2.17 20.76 -3.31
C ASN A 149 1.52 20.11 -4.52
N ASP A 150 0.58 19.20 -4.30
CA ASP A 150 -0.15 18.53 -5.38
C ASP A 150 -1.05 19.50 -6.14
N SER A 151 -1.70 20.45 -5.44
CA SER A 151 -2.52 21.49 -6.05
C SER A 151 -1.69 22.35 -7.01
N LYS A 152 -0.52 22.85 -6.57
CA LYS A 152 0.42 23.58 -7.42
C LYS A 152 0.86 22.74 -8.62
N PHE A 153 1.22 21.48 -8.39
CA PHE A 153 1.70 20.59 -9.44
C PHE A 153 0.61 20.32 -10.50
N CYS A 154 -0.62 20.03 -10.07
CA CYS A 154 -1.76 19.83 -10.96
C CYS A 154 -2.07 21.09 -11.79
N ASN A 155 -1.99 22.29 -11.16
CA ASN A 155 -2.19 23.53 -11.88
C ASN A 155 -1.16 23.71 -13.01
N LEU A 156 0.12 23.45 -12.74
CA LEU A 156 1.18 23.52 -13.75
C LEU A 156 1.01 22.46 -14.85
N LEU A 157 0.61 21.24 -14.51
CA LEU A 157 0.25 20.20 -15.50
C LEU A 157 -0.88 20.68 -16.41
N ALA A 158 -1.93 21.25 -15.85
CA ALA A 158 -3.08 21.74 -16.59
C ALA A 158 -2.71 22.90 -17.53
N GLN A 159 -1.91 23.87 -17.08
CA GLN A 159 -1.41 24.96 -17.94
C GLN A 159 -0.61 24.43 -19.11
N ASN A 160 0.33 23.50 -18.89
CA ASN A 160 1.11 22.90 -19.97
C ASN A 160 0.23 22.11 -20.95
N ALA A 161 -0.80 21.40 -20.45
CA ALA A 161 -1.74 20.68 -21.31
C ALA A 161 -2.52 21.62 -22.22
N VAL A 162 -3.03 22.74 -21.67
CA VAL A 162 -3.75 23.76 -22.46
C VAL A 162 -2.84 24.38 -23.51
N HIS A 163 -1.62 24.79 -23.14
CA HIS A 163 -0.67 25.37 -24.09
C HIS A 163 -0.32 24.39 -25.21
N ALA A 164 -0.10 23.14 -24.92
CA ALA A 164 0.20 22.11 -25.92
C ALA A 164 -1.00 21.89 -26.87
N ALA A 165 -2.23 21.81 -26.33
CA ALA A 165 -3.45 21.68 -27.14
C ALA A 165 -3.65 22.89 -28.04
N MET A 166 -3.47 24.12 -27.55
CA MET A 166 -3.57 25.35 -28.32
C MET A 166 -2.48 25.45 -29.41
N ALA A 167 -1.32 24.79 -29.22
CA ALA A 167 -0.28 24.63 -30.23
C ALA A 167 -0.56 23.49 -31.24
N GLY A 168 -1.79 22.91 -31.23
CA GLY A 168 -2.20 21.85 -32.14
C GLY A 168 -1.63 20.45 -31.83
N LYS A 169 -1.10 20.23 -30.64
CA LYS A 169 -0.62 18.90 -30.23
C LYS A 169 -1.78 18.03 -29.81
N THR A 170 -1.73 16.74 -30.22
CA THR A 170 -2.74 15.72 -29.91
C THR A 170 -2.08 14.44 -29.46
N ASP A 171 -2.85 13.51 -28.91
CA ASP A 171 -2.41 12.18 -28.51
C ASP A 171 -1.23 12.17 -27.52
N PHE A 172 -1.29 13.02 -26.49
CA PHE A 172 -0.23 13.18 -25.52
C PHE A 172 -0.73 13.20 -24.08
N VAL A 173 0.20 12.92 -23.18
CA VAL A 173 0.11 13.17 -21.72
C VAL A 173 1.22 14.16 -21.36
N ILE A 174 0.93 15.09 -20.45
CA ILE A 174 1.98 15.88 -19.82
C ILE A 174 2.68 15.03 -18.79
N GLY A 175 3.94 14.70 -19.04
CA GLY A 175 4.84 14.07 -18.10
C GLY A 175 5.69 15.09 -17.34
N PHE A 176 6.33 14.64 -16.28
CA PHE A 176 7.32 15.42 -15.53
C PHE A 176 8.60 14.60 -15.40
N TRP A 177 9.67 15.09 -16.04
CA TRP A 177 10.96 14.41 -16.12
C TRP A 177 12.10 15.40 -15.93
N ASN A 178 13.08 15.06 -15.07
CA ASN A 178 14.21 15.93 -14.75
C ASN A 178 13.80 17.39 -14.46
N ASN A 179 12.78 17.57 -13.60
CA ASN A 179 12.22 18.88 -13.25
C ASN A 179 11.63 19.70 -14.41
N GLN A 180 11.29 19.06 -15.53
CA GLN A 180 10.68 19.70 -16.68
C GLN A 180 9.40 18.98 -17.11
N PHE A 181 8.42 19.76 -17.55
CA PHE A 181 7.21 19.22 -18.14
C PHE A 181 7.49 18.81 -19.58
N THR A 182 7.12 17.61 -19.93
CA THR A 182 7.38 17.00 -21.24
C THR A 182 6.10 16.46 -21.85
N LEU A 183 6.00 16.49 -23.19
CA LEU A 183 4.93 15.83 -23.91
C LEU A 183 5.31 14.37 -24.18
N MET A 184 4.48 13.45 -23.70
CA MET A 184 4.70 12.02 -23.89
C MET A 184 3.53 11.41 -24.68
N PRO A 185 3.78 10.64 -25.76
CA PRO A 185 2.71 9.95 -26.48
C PRO A 185 1.92 9.01 -25.56
N ILE A 186 0.59 9.01 -25.65
CA ILE A 186 -0.27 8.14 -24.83
C ILE A 186 0.15 6.67 -24.97
N ALA A 187 0.40 6.21 -26.19
CA ALA A 187 0.83 4.83 -26.45
C ALA A 187 2.08 4.42 -25.65
N ALA A 188 3.06 5.33 -25.50
CA ALA A 188 4.26 5.07 -24.72
C ALA A 188 3.98 5.00 -23.21
N VAL A 189 3.08 5.86 -22.72
CA VAL A 189 2.73 5.91 -21.28
C VAL A 189 1.96 4.66 -20.84
N VAL A 190 1.08 4.12 -21.68
CA VAL A 190 0.24 2.95 -21.36
C VAL A 190 0.89 1.62 -21.72
N ALA A 191 2.04 1.62 -22.39
CA ALA A 191 2.73 0.39 -22.84
C ALA A 191 3.16 -0.51 -21.67
N LYS A 192 3.53 0.06 -20.53
CA LYS A 192 3.96 -0.68 -19.34
C LYS A 192 3.46 0.00 -18.06
N ARG A 193 2.81 -0.78 -17.21
CA ARG A 193 2.39 -0.30 -15.89
C ARG A 193 3.61 -0.18 -14.96
N LYS A 194 3.75 0.98 -14.32
CA LYS A 194 4.82 1.20 -13.36
C LYS A 194 4.57 0.39 -12.08
N LYS A 195 5.57 -0.35 -11.65
CA LYS A 195 5.60 -1.11 -10.40
C LYS A 195 6.80 -0.69 -9.56
N ILE A 196 6.78 -1.01 -8.27
CA ILE A 196 7.96 -0.87 -7.42
C ILE A 196 9.01 -1.88 -7.90
N ASP A 197 10.23 -1.39 -8.07
CA ASP A 197 11.39 -2.26 -8.23
C ASP A 197 11.75 -2.82 -6.84
N VAL A 198 11.55 -4.12 -6.68
CA VAL A 198 11.76 -4.81 -5.39
C VAL A 198 13.23 -4.99 -5.05
N GLU A 199 14.13 -4.81 -6.02
CA GLU A 199 15.58 -4.76 -5.83
C GLU A 199 16.11 -3.32 -5.78
N GLY A 200 15.20 -2.34 -5.96
CA GLY A 200 15.54 -0.92 -5.99
C GLY A 200 15.58 -0.26 -4.61
N GLU A 201 16.18 0.92 -4.57
CA GLU A 201 16.42 1.72 -3.36
C GLU A 201 15.13 1.97 -2.55
N LEU A 202 14.00 2.26 -3.23
CA LEU A 202 12.74 2.52 -2.53
C LEU A 202 12.33 1.35 -1.63
N TRP A 203 12.41 0.11 -2.16
CA TRP A 203 12.01 -1.05 -1.39
C TRP A 203 13.01 -1.40 -0.28
N TRP A 204 14.29 -1.29 -0.55
CA TRP A 204 15.32 -1.47 0.48
C TRP A 204 15.14 -0.52 1.65
N ASN A 205 14.86 0.76 1.40
CA ASN A 205 14.58 1.73 2.45
C ASN A 205 13.32 1.34 3.27
N VAL A 206 12.31 0.76 2.63
CA VAL A 206 11.12 0.23 3.34
C VAL A 206 11.49 -0.93 4.25
N LEU A 207 12.31 -1.88 3.79
CA LEU A 207 12.78 -3.00 4.62
C LEU A 207 13.59 -2.51 5.83
N GLU A 208 14.46 -1.55 5.64
CA GLU A 208 15.23 -0.94 6.73
C GLU A 208 14.32 -0.20 7.74
N ALA A 209 13.37 0.57 7.25
CA ALA A 209 12.45 1.33 8.10
C ALA A 209 11.52 0.43 8.93
N THR A 210 11.09 -0.70 8.39
CA THR A 210 10.15 -1.63 9.05
C THR A 210 10.84 -2.69 9.89
N GLY A 211 12.04 -3.10 9.52
CA GLY A 211 12.72 -4.27 10.07
C GLY A 211 12.01 -5.60 9.77
N GLN A 212 11.09 -5.61 8.80
CA GLN A 212 10.41 -6.85 8.40
C GLN A 212 11.37 -7.82 7.68
N PRO A 213 11.08 -9.12 7.66
CA PRO A 213 11.85 -10.07 6.86
C PRO A 213 11.86 -9.69 5.37
N ILE A 214 12.99 -9.86 4.70
CA ILE A 214 13.15 -9.62 3.25
C ILE A 214 12.14 -10.47 2.45
N SER A 215 11.91 -11.69 2.92
CA SER A 215 10.92 -12.60 2.35
C SER A 215 10.06 -13.18 3.48
N MET A 216 8.77 -13.25 3.26
CA MET A 216 7.81 -13.94 4.13
C MET A 216 7.29 -15.18 3.40
N LYS A 217 8.20 -16.04 2.91
CA LYS A 217 7.91 -17.31 2.25
C LYS A 217 8.55 -18.47 2.99
N ASN A 218 7.86 -19.60 2.94
CA ASN A 218 8.45 -20.87 3.36
C ASN A 218 9.45 -21.33 2.29
N SER A 219 10.60 -21.79 2.73
CA SER A 219 11.64 -22.40 1.87
C SER A 219 11.24 -23.80 1.43
#